data_cc1ebfc301a33b99ae975777b462c9e7
#
_entry.id   cc1ebfc301a33b99ae975777b462c9e7
#
_cell.length_a   1.000
_cell.length_b   1.000
_cell.length_c   1.000
_cell.angle_alpha   90.00
_cell.angle_beta   90.00
_cell.angle_gamma   90.00
#
_symmetry.space_group_name_H-M   'P 1'
#
loop_
_entity.id
_entity.type
_entity.pdbx_description
1 polymer ?
#
loop_
_entity_poly.entity_id
_entity_poly.type
_entity_poly.pdbx_seq_one_letter_code
_entity_poly.pdbx_strand_id
1 'polypeptide(L)'
;MSIPKGFRHSAETKLKISLAKKGHVVSEKTREKLRLASTGNQNCIGHYPSETTRVKMSLAKKGPKGPNWKGGIHHTRLGYIERLCPNHPHANSLGYILEHRLIMEIYIGRVLLPTEIVHHINGIRDDNRIENLMLFNGQKEHRTHHVKQGEKKFNG
;
A
#
# COMPACT_ATOMS: atom_id res chain seq x y z
N MET A 1 -23.88 -30.08 28.53
CA MET A 1 -24.20 -28.73 29.03
C MET A 1 -23.83 -27.73 27.94
N SER A 2 -24.77 -26.93 27.47
CA SER A 2 -24.54 -25.89 26.47
C SER A 2 -24.07 -24.59 27.15
N ILE A 3 -23.07 -23.93 26.56
CA ILE A 3 -22.55 -22.66 27.08
C ILE A 3 -23.62 -21.58 26.88
N PRO A 4 -23.94 -20.73 27.90
CA PRO A 4 -24.92 -19.67 27.78
C PRO A 4 -24.55 -18.67 26.69
N LYS A 5 -25.57 -18.19 25.98
CA LYS A 5 -25.41 -17.15 24.93
C LYS A 5 -24.83 -15.87 25.57
N GLY A 6 -23.63 -15.45 25.17
CA GLY A 6 -22.94 -14.28 25.74
C GLY A 6 -21.78 -14.60 26.70
N PHE A 7 -21.52 -15.86 27.00
CA PHE A 7 -20.36 -16.24 27.83
C PHE A 7 -19.04 -15.86 27.14
N ARG A 8 -18.20 -15.11 27.85
CA ARG A 8 -16.84 -14.75 27.38
C ARG A 8 -15.81 -15.38 28.34
N HIS A 9 -14.89 -16.13 27.78
CA HIS A 9 -13.76 -16.66 28.55
C HIS A 9 -12.91 -15.54 29.14
N SER A 10 -12.37 -15.74 30.33
CA SER A 10 -11.37 -14.87 30.95
C SER A 10 -10.10 -14.77 30.07
N ALA A 11 -9.26 -13.76 30.31
CA ALA A 11 -7.99 -13.61 29.60
C ALA A 11 -7.07 -14.85 29.83
N GLU A 12 -7.04 -15.37 31.04
CA GLU A 12 -6.27 -16.57 31.40
C GLU A 12 -6.76 -17.80 30.64
N THR A 13 -8.07 -18.01 30.60
CA THR A 13 -8.66 -19.15 29.86
C THR A 13 -8.37 -19.03 28.34
N LYS A 14 -8.46 -17.84 27.78
CA LYS A 14 -8.10 -17.58 26.36
C LYS A 14 -6.63 -17.91 26.10
N LEU A 15 -5.73 -17.53 27.01
CA LEU A 15 -4.31 -17.85 26.90
C LEU A 15 -4.05 -19.35 26.94
N LYS A 16 -4.66 -20.07 27.91
CA LYS A 16 -4.57 -21.55 28.00
C LYS A 16 -5.06 -22.23 26.72
N ILE A 17 -6.19 -21.79 26.16
CA ILE A 17 -6.73 -22.33 24.90
C ILE A 17 -5.77 -22.03 23.72
N SER A 18 -5.22 -20.84 23.68
CA SER A 18 -4.25 -20.44 22.62
C SER A 18 -2.99 -21.30 22.68
N LEU A 19 -2.43 -21.50 23.87
CA LEU A 19 -1.24 -22.33 24.07
C LEU A 19 -1.51 -23.80 23.74
N ALA A 20 -2.65 -24.35 24.14
CA ALA A 20 -3.03 -25.72 23.82
C ALA A 20 -3.25 -25.98 22.33
N LYS A 21 -3.67 -24.95 21.57
CA LYS A 21 -3.85 -25.02 20.11
C LYS A 21 -2.59 -24.72 19.31
N LYS A 22 -1.58 -24.10 19.93
CA LYS A 22 -0.34 -23.74 19.26
C LYS A 22 0.45 -24.99 18.91
N GLY A 23 0.70 -25.20 17.63
CA GLY A 23 1.42 -26.40 17.15
C GLY A 23 0.57 -27.65 16.96
N HIS A 24 -0.76 -27.57 17.17
CA HIS A 24 -1.63 -28.71 16.88
C HIS A 24 -1.63 -29.03 15.39
N VAL A 25 -1.05 -30.17 15.05
CA VAL A 25 -1.03 -30.68 13.67
C VAL A 25 -2.30 -31.47 13.41
N VAL A 26 -3.12 -30.99 12.49
CA VAL A 26 -4.33 -31.71 12.04
C VAL A 26 -3.90 -32.92 11.23
N SER A 27 -4.39 -34.13 11.60
CA SER A 27 -4.06 -35.36 10.87
C SER A 27 -4.51 -35.31 9.41
N GLU A 28 -3.79 -36.02 8.54
CA GLU A 28 -4.12 -36.06 7.11
C GLU A 28 -5.55 -36.56 6.86
N LYS A 29 -6.01 -37.55 7.61
CA LYS A 29 -7.40 -38.05 7.57
C LYS A 29 -8.41 -36.93 7.89
N THR A 30 -8.11 -36.06 8.87
CA THR A 30 -8.98 -34.94 9.23
C THR A 30 -8.95 -33.85 8.15
N ARG A 31 -7.78 -33.56 7.57
CA ARG A 31 -7.64 -32.63 6.43
C ARG A 31 -8.48 -33.09 5.25
N GLU A 32 -8.37 -34.35 4.89
CA GLU A 32 -9.15 -34.90 3.78
C GLU A 32 -10.66 -34.81 4.02
N LYS A 33 -11.13 -35.15 5.22
CA LYS A 33 -12.54 -34.96 5.59
C LYS A 33 -12.99 -33.51 5.44
N LEU A 34 -12.18 -32.54 5.91
CA LEU A 34 -12.49 -31.12 5.79
C LEU A 34 -12.48 -30.67 4.33
N ARG A 35 -11.51 -31.17 3.53
CA ARG A 35 -11.45 -30.89 2.10
C ARG A 35 -12.73 -31.39 1.39
N LEU A 36 -13.11 -32.62 1.62
CA LEU A 36 -14.33 -33.21 1.04
C LEU A 36 -15.61 -32.47 1.48
N ALA A 37 -15.71 -32.11 2.76
CA ALA A 37 -16.83 -31.35 3.28
C ALA A 37 -16.92 -29.93 2.73
N SER A 38 -15.80 -29.32 2.34
CA SER A 38 -15.77 -27.98 1.71
C SER A 38 -15.92 -28.02 0.19
N THR A 39 -15.67 -29.18 -0.44
CA THR A 39 -15.82 -29.34 -1.89
C THR A 39 -17.28 -29.21 -2.27
N GLY A 40 -17.58 -28.27 -3.20
CA GLY A 40 -18.95 -27.98 -3.62
C GLY A 40 -19.77 -27.14 -2.64
N ASN A 41 -19.15 -26.63 -1.57
CA ASN A 41 -19.82 -25.71 -0.64
C ASN A 41 -20.19 -24.39 -1.36
N GLN A 42 -21.48 -24.13 -1.50
CA GLN A 42 -22.03 -22.96 -2.17
C GLN A 42 -22.50 -21.87 -1.19
N ASN A 43 -22.20 -21.97 0.09
CA ASN A 43 -22.69 -21.06 1.13
C ASN A 43 -22.33 -19.58 0.87
N CYS A 44 -21.27 -19.31 0.10
CA CYS A 44 -20.86 -17.95 -0.26
C CYS A 44 -21.24 -17.56 -1.69
N ILE A 45 -21.82 -18.49 -2.49
CA ILE A 45 -22.20 -18.20 -3.86
C ILE A 45 -23.47 -17.33 -3.85
N GLY A 46 -23.40 -16.17 -4.49
CA GLY A 46 -24.52 -15.22 -4.55
C GLY A 46 -24.73 -14.38 -3.29
N HIS A 47 -23.94 -14.58 -2.24
CA HIS A 47 -24.02 -13.72 -1.06
C HIS A 47 -23.18 -12.45 -1.28
N TYR A 48 -23.81 -11.41 -1.82
CA TYR A 48 -23.18 -10.10 -1.99
C TYR A 48 -23.55 -9.20 -0.80
N PRO A 49 -22.55 -8.62 -0.11
CA PRO A 49 -22.82 -7.64 0.95
C PRO A 49 -23.60 -6.45 0.37
N SER A 50 -24.54 -5.90 1.15
CA SER A 50 -25.24 -4.67 0.78
C SER A 50 -24.25 -3.54 0.50
N GLU A 51 -24.64 -2.52 -0.27
CA GLU A 51 -23.79 -1.38 -0.58
C GLU A 51 -23.30 -0.69 0.71
N THR A 52 -24.16 -0.52 1.70
CA THR A 52 -23.81 0.02 3.02
C THR A 52 -22.74 -0.81 3.72
N THR A 53 -22.80 -2.14 3.63
CA THR A 53 -21.79 -3.04 4.19
C THR A 53 -20.48 -2.93 3.43
N ARG A 54 -20.50 -2.87 2.09
CA ARG A 54 -19.33 -2.69 1.25
C ARG A 54 -18.60 -1.38 1.57
N VAL A 55 -19.36 -0.28 1.71
CA VAL A 55 -18.81 1.03 2.11
C VAL A 55 -18.16 0.94 3.49
N LYS A 56 -18.83 0.36 4.49
CA LYS A 56 -18.26 0.17 5.84
C LYS A 56 -16.97 -0.66 5.80
N MET A 57 -16.95 -1.76 5.05
CA MET A 57 -15.75 -2.59 4.89
C MET A 57 -14.62 -1.84 4.19
N SER A 58 -14.93 -1.04 3.17
CA SER A 58 -13.96 -0.21 2.46
C SER A 58 -13.35 0.83 3.40
N LEU A 59 -14.18 1.56 4.14
CA LEU A 59 -13.72 2.57 5.10
C LEU A 59 -12.88 1.98 6.24
N ALA A 60 -13.23 0.78 6.72
CA ALA A 60 -12.46 0.10 7.76
C ALA A 60 -11.06 -0.36 7.29
N LYS A 61 -10.88 -0.58 5.99
CA LYS A 61 -9.61 -1.03 5.40
C LYS A 61 -8.73 0.12 4.90
N LYS A 62 -9.30 1.32 4.74
CA LYS A 62 -8.58 2.49 4.21
C LYS A 62 -7.92 3.31 5.31
N GLY A 63 -6.74 3.88 5.00
CA GLY A 63 -6.03 4.82 5.84
C GLY A 63 -5.50 4.21 7.15
N PRO A 64 -5.31 5.03 8.19
CA PRO A 64 -4.66 4.64 9.45
C PRO A 64 -5.32 3.49 10.21
N LYS A 65 -6.58 3.20 9.92
CA LYS A 65 -7.34 2.08 10.53
C LYS A 65 -7.16 0.75 9.82
N GLY A 66 -6.55 0.75 8.65
CA GLY A 66 -6.34 -0.47 7.87
C GLY A 66 -5.22 -1.34 8.45
N PRO A 67 -5.38 -2.69 8.48
CA PRO A 67 -4.38 -3.60 9.06
C PRO A 67 -3.01 -3.56 8.33
N ASN A 68 -2.99 -3.12 7.09
CA ASN A 68 -1.79 -3.01 6.25
C ASN A 68 -1.34 -1.54 6.04
N TRP A 69 -1.83 -0.62 6.88
CA TRP A 69 -1.45 0.78 6.78
C TRP A 69 0.04 0.98 7.10
N LYS A 70 0.77 1.58 6.19
CA LYS A 70 2.20 1.87 6.30
C LYS A 70 2.49 3.37 6.37
N GLY A 71 1.70 4.13 7.14
CA GLY A 71 1.90 5.56 7.29
C GLY A 71 1.63 6.41 6.05
N GLY A 72 0.92 5.86 5.05
CA GLY A 72 0.67 6.55 3.77
C GLY A 72 1.89 6.59 2.85
N ILE A 73 2.89 5.75 3.10
CA ILE A 73 4.07 5.61 2.27
C ILE A 73 3.89 4.38 1.38
N HIS A 74 4.16 4.53 0.09
CA HIS A 74 4.14 3.47 -0.89
C HIS A 74 5.44 3.48 -1.70
N HIS A 75 6.06 2.31 -1.86
CA HIS A 75 7.22 2.13 -2.75
C HIS A 75 6.71 1.58 -4.08
N THR A 76 6.96 2.31 -5.15
CA THR A 76 6.59 1.88 -6.49
C THR A 76 7.50 0.74 -6.98
N ARG A 77 7.04 -0.02 -7.97
CA ARG A 77 7.86 -1.06 -8.62
C ARG A 77 9.16 -0.50 -9.24
N LEU A 78 9.15 0.78 -9.59
CA LEU A 78 10.30 1.46 -10.19
C LEU A 78 11.28 2.01 -9.15
N GLY A 79 11.05 1.81 -7.85
CA GLY A 79 11.91 2.27 -6.76
C GLY A 79 11.62 3.69 -6.27
N TYR A 80 10.57 4.36 -6.75
CA TYR A 80 10.17 5.66 -6.22
C TYR A 80 9.36 5.52 -4.94
N ILE A 81 9.45 6.54 -4.07
CA ILE A 81 8.58 6.68 -2.91
C ILE A 81 7.40 7.58 -3.26
N GLU A 82 6.19 7.15 -2.91
CA GLU A 82 4.96 7.91 -3.00
C GLU A 82 4.39 8.20 -1.61
N ARG A 83 3.81 9.38 -1.44
CA ARG A 83 3.12 9.83 -0.22
C ARG A 83 1.63 10.00 -0.48
N LEU A 84 0.81 9.58 0.48
CA LEU A 84 -0.64 9.80 0.44
C LEU A 84 -0.94 11.26 0.76
N CYS A 85 -1.35 12.01 -0.26
CA CYS A 85 -1.76 13.41 -0.21
C CYS A 85 -3.02 13.62 -1.05
N PRO A 86 -4.21 13.15 -0.61
CA PRO A 86 -5.43 13.10 -1.44
C PRO A 86 -5.90 14.48 -1.94
N ASN A 87 -5.56 15.53 -1.22
CA ASN A 87 -5.94 16.91 -1.55
C ASN A 87 -4.92 17.63 -2.44
N HIS A 88 -3.84 16.96 -2.84
CA HIS A 88 -2.84 17.55 -3.72
C HIS A 88 -3.35 17.60 -5.16
N PRO A 89 -3.23 18.73 -5.91
CA PRO A 89 -3.80 18.88 -7.25
C PRO A 89 -3.26 17.85 -8.27
N HIS A 90 -2.06 17.33 -8.04
CA HIS A 90 -1.42 16.32 -8.91
C HIS A 90 -1.37 14.93 -8.27
N ALA A 91 -2.19 14.67 -7.24
CA ALA A 91 -2.33 13.31 -6.72
C ALA A 91 -2.96 12.38 -7.77
N ASN A 92 -2.50 11.13 -7.81
CA ASN A 92 -3.11 10.13 -8.68
C ASN A 92 -4.52 9.73 -8.17
N SER A 93 -5.24 8.87 -8.92
CA SER A 93 -6.60 8.42 -8.56
C SER A 93 -6.71 7.75 -7.18
N LEU A 94 -5.60 7.28 -6.62
CA LEU A 94 -5.51 6.69 -5.28
C LEU A 94 -5.12 7.72 -4.21
N GLY A 95 -4.87 8.97 -4.58
CA GLY A 95 -4.47 10.04 -3.69
C GLY A 95 -2.97 10.07 -3.37
N TYR A 96 -2.12 9.41 -4.16
CA TYR A 96 -0.67 9.42 -3.96
C TYR A 96 0.03 10.38 -4.90
N ILE A 97 1.14 10.95 -4.43
CA ILE A 97 2.07 11.77 -5.22
C ILE A 97 3.51 11.31 -4.95
N LEU A 98 4.38 11.44 -5.94
CA LEU A 98 5.81 11.12 -5.79
C LEU A 98 6.48 12.04 -4.77
N GLU A 99 7.18 11.46 -3.80
CA GLU A 99 7.78 12.19 -2.66
C GLU A 99 8.81 13.23 -3.11
N HIS A 100 9.66 12.93 -4.10
CA HIS A 100 10.64 13.89 -4.62
C HIS A 100 9.98 15.15 -5.20
N ARG A 101 8.76 15.04 -5.76
CA ARG A 101 8.00 16.21 -6.23
C ARG A 101 7.52 17.07 -5.06
N LEU A 102 6.97 16.45 -4.00
CA LEU A 102 6.56 17.17 -2.78
C LEU A 102 7.72 17.91 -2.13
N ILE A 103 8.89 17.27 -2.04
CA ILE A 103 10.08 17.88 -1.44
C ILE A 103 10.53 19.08 -2.27
N MET A 104 10.54 18.95 -3.60
CA MET A 104 10.88 20.06 -4.48
C MET A 104 9.85 21.20 -4.38
N GLU A 105 8.55 20.90 -4.31
CA GLU A 105 7.49 21.90 -4.13
C GLU A 105 7.64 22.68 -2.81
N ILE A 106 7.96 21.98 -1.72
CA ILE A 106 8.25 22.62 -0.42
C ILE A 106 9.47 23.53 -0.54
N TYR A 107 10.52 23.07 -1.23
CA TYR A 107 11.75 23.83 -1.39
C TYR A 107 11.58 25.10 -2.20
N ILE A 108 10.80 25.05 -3.29
CA ILE A 108 10.55 26.22 -4.16
C ILE A 108 9.35 27.06 -3.71
N GLY A 109 8.56 26.59 -2.72
CA GLY A 109 7.40 27.31 -2.16
C GLY A 109 6.16 27.34 -3.07
N ARG A 110 6.06 26.49 -4.08
CA ARG A 110 4.90 26.39 -4.98
C ARG A 110 4.68 24.97 -5.48
N VAL A 111 3.47 24.69 -5.96
CA VAL A 111 3.15 23.45 -6.68
C VAL A 111 3.90 23.39 -8.01
N LEU A 112 4.44 22.24 -8.34
CA LEU A 112 5.11 22.00 -9.63
C LEU A 112 4.10 21.93 -10.78
N LEU A 113 4.47 22.48 -11.92
CA LEU A 113 3.70 22.31 -13.15
C LEU A 113 3.75 20.85 -13.61
N PRO A 114 2.72 20.36 -14.33
CA PRO A 114 2.73 19.01 -14.91
C PRO A 114 3.89 18.74 -15.86
N THR A 115 4.41 19.78 -16.50
CA THR A 115 5.55 19.71 -17.42
C THR A 115 6.90 19.67 -16.73
N GLU A 116 6.98 20.13 -15.47
CA GLU A 116 8.22 20.17 -14.70
C GLU A 116 8.65 18.78 -14.24
N ILE A 117 9.92 18.50 -14.36
CA ILE A 117 10.53 17.21 -14.07
C ILE A 117 11.54 17.37 -12.94
N VAL A 118 11.38 16.56 -11.88
CA VAL A 118 12.38 16.44 -10.81
C VAL A 118 13.25 15.23 -11.10
N HIS A 119 14.55 15.44 -11.18
CA HIS A 119 15.55 14.45 -11.50
C HIS A 119 16.41 14.14 -10.27
N HIS A 120 16.78 12.86 -10.07
CA HIS A 120 17.73 12.43 -9.04
C HIS A 120 19.14 12.46 -9.63
N ILE A 121 20.00 13.34 -9.12
CA ILE A 121 21.37 13.56 -9.64
C ILE A 121 22.19 12.28 -9.58
N ASN A 122 22.06 11.50 -8.51
CA ASN A 122 22.79 10.24 -8.34
C ASN A 122 22.09 9.01 -8.99
N GLY A 123 20.92 9.20 -9.61
CA GLY A 123 20.12 8.13 -10.22
C GLY A 123 19.38 7.22 -9.22
N ILE A 124 19.52 7.44 -7.90
CA ILE A 124 18.86 6.64 -6.85
C ILE A 124 17.49 7.24 -6.56
N ARG A 125 16.42 6.54 -6.94
CA ARG A 125 15.04 7.04 -7.00
C ARG A 125 14.34 7.20 -5.66
N ASP A 126 14.88 6.64 -4.60
CA ASP A 126 14.40 6.77 -3.21
C ASP A 126 15.28 7.72 -2.37
N ASP A 127 16.37 8.23 -2.92
CA ASP A 127 17.19 9.26 -2.29
C ASP A 127 16.64 10.66 -2.57
N ASN A 128 15.61 11.02 -1.81
CA ASN A 128 14.86 12.26 -1.96
C ASN A 128 15.44 13.45 -1.19
N ARG A 129 16.71 13.41 -0.78
CA ARG A 129 17.38 14.58 -0.20
C ARG A 129 17.40 15.71 -1.22
N ILE A 130 17.12 16.94 -0.76
CA ILE A 130 16.99 18.10 -1.67
C ILE A 130 18.28 18.38 -2.46
N GLU A 131 19.45 18.11 -1.88
CA GLU A 131 20.75 18.26 -2.51
C GLU A 131 20.94 17.31 -3.69
N ASN A 132 20.20 16.21 -3.71
CA ASN A 132 20.19 15.20 -4.78
C ASN A 132 19.11 15.45 -5.84
N LEU A 133 18.28 16.47 -5.66
CA LEU A 133 17.15 16.73 -6.57
C LEU A 133 17.43 17.95 -7.45
N MET A 134 17.14 17.82 -8.74
CA MET A 134 17.26 18.90 -9.73
C MET A 134 15.95 19.08 -10.47
N LEU A 135 15.50 20.33 -10.58
CA LEU A 135 14.26 20.69 -11.28
C LEU A 135 14.58 21.13 -12.72
N PHE A 136 13.82 20.59 -13.68
CA PHE A 136 13.83 20.98 -15.08
C PHE A 136 12.47 21.49 -15.51
N ASN A 137 12.44 22.51 -16.36
CA ASN A 137 11.20 23.12 -16.87
C ASN A 137 10.46 22.23 -17.89
N GLY A 138 11.05 21.11 -18.28
CA GLY A 138 10.40 20.18 -19.20
C GLY A 138 11.32 19.09 -19.75
N GLN A 139 10.71 18.21 -20.53
CA GLN A 139 11.37 17.02 -21.09
C GLN A 139 12.59 17.35 -21.98
N LYS A 140 12.54 18.47 -22.70
CA LYS A 140 13.64 18.88 -23.59
C LYS A 140 14.90 19.21 -22.78
N GLU A 141 14.76 20.00 -21.73
CA GLU A 141 15.85 20.40 -20.85
C GLU A 141 16.46 19.17 -20.12
N HIS A 142 15.60 18.33 -19.57
CA HIS A 142 16.00 17.10 -18.91
C HIS A 142 16.79 16.16 -19.84
N ARG A 143 16.32 15.95 -21.08
CA ARG A 143 17.06 15.15 -22.09
C ARG A 143 18.41 15.76 -22.43
N THR A 144 18.48 17.09 -22.58
CA THR A 144 19.73 17.78 -22.86
C THR A 144 20.75 17.59 -21.76
N HIS A 145 20.30 17.56 -20.51
CA HIS A 145 21.14 17.29 -19.36
C HIS A 145 21.77 15.88 -19.44
N HIS A 146 20.99 14.83 -19.69
CA HIS A 146 21.52 13.48 -19.87
C HIS A 146 22.50 13.34 -21.03
N VAL A 147 22.23 14.00 -22.14
CA VAL A 147 23.15 14.00 -23.30
C VAL A 147 24.49 14.63 -22.95
N LYS A 148 24.48 15.74 -22.20
CA LYS A 148 25.73 16.41 -21.76
C LYS A 148 26.54 15.58 -20.76
N GLN A 149 25.90 14.75 -19.97
CA GLN A 149 26.57 13.85 -19.01
C GLN A 149 27.08 12.54 -19.65
N GLY A 150 26.89 12.34 -20.95
CA GLY A 150 27.33 11.14 -21.66
C GLY A 150 26.51 9.88 -21.32
N GLU A 151 25.36 10.04 -20.67
CA GLU A 151 24.45 8.95 -20.41
C GLU A 151 23.79 8.48 -21.72
N LYS A 152 23.94 7.19 -22.04
CA LYS A 152 23.33 6.58 -23.23
C LYS A 152 21.83 6.80 -23.24
N LYS A 153 21.28 7.18 -24.40
CA LYS A 153 19.85 7.38 -24.66
C LYS A 153 19.02 6.31 -23.95
N PHE A 154 18.19 6.73 -23.01
CA PHE A 154 17.13 5.91 -22.46
C PHE A 154 16.08 5.74 -23.58
N ASN A 155 16.12 4.60 -24.27
CA ASN A 155 15.03 4.16 -25.14
C ASN A 155 13.96 3.56 -24.22
N GLY A 156 12.93 4.35 -23.84
CA GLY A 156 11.71 3.89 -23.18
C GLY A 156 10.70 3.45 -24.22
#